data_4299879dd73a8cd37b6c8e31a9b35c46
#
_entry.id   4299879dd73a8cd37b6c8e31a9b35c46
#
_cell.length_a   1.000
_cell.length_b   1.000
_cell.length_c   1.000
_cell.angle_alpha   90.00
_cell.angle_beta   90.00
_cell.angle_gamma   90.00
#
_symmetry.space_group_name_H-M   'P 1'
#
loop_
_entity.id
_entity.type
_entity.pdbx_description
1 polymer ?
#
loop_
_entity_poly.entity_id
_entity_poly.type
_entity_poly.pdbx_seq_one_letter_code
_entity_poly.pdbx_strand_id
1 'polypeptide(L)'
;MLLKAIIQAIPTYIMGCFKLPLGLCNEIETLIKKFWWGQRGDRRKIQWVKWEEMTKSKTIEGMGFRDLAMFNDSLLAKQAWRLLHDKTSLFYKVFKVRFFPNSTIMEATDSRMGSYAWKSILRGRDIIQRRALWWIGNRGKINIWQQHWLPRKHPTQLLNCPLESFEDHTIATLFDPITRRWNKELVDGLFVIEDADLIKKIPLSRNAAEDTLYWPYTPSGNYSYKSGYRFLKEEAELESNPQAPPICEKRLWKKIWQMRAPPKVKNFLWRAYRNALPTKQALMRRKILGDPTCERCKQAVEDRFTHYGCARNWMWCGQTKECGDFSMKSAL
;
A
#
# COMPACT_ATOMS: atom_id res chain seq x y z
N MET A 1 -7.66 -17.24 10.16
CA MET A 1 -7.94 -17.07 8.71
C MET A 1 -9.34 -16.56 8.43
N LEU A 2 -10.38 -17.00 9.12
CA LEU A 2 -11.77 -16.61 8.91
C LEU A 2 -12.03 -15.09 8.94
N LEU A 3 -11.43 -14.34 9.87
CA LEU A 3 -11.58 -12.88 9.95
C LEU A 3 -11.25 -12.17 8.63
N LYS A 4 -10.15 -12.55 7.97
CA LYS A 4 -9.74 -11.92 6.70
C LYS A 4 -10.58 -12.37 5.53
N ALA A 5 -10.98 -13.64 5.51
CA ALA A 5 -11.72 -14.23 4.42
C ALA A 5 -13.22 -13.84 4.44
N ILE A 6 -13.79 -13.66 5.62
CA ILE A 6 -15.22 -13.38 5.77
C ILE A 6 -15.44 -11.91 6.12
N ILE A 7 -15.00 -11.46 7.29
CA ILE A 7 -15.39 -10.13 7.81
C ILE A 7 -14.84 -8.99 6.93
N GLN A 8 -13.61 -9.10 6.44
CA GLN A 8 -13.06 -8.10 5.52
C GLN A 8 -13.58 -8.23 4.08
N ALA A 9 -14.28 -9.31 3.75
CA ALA A 9 -14.88 -9.49 2.43
C ALA A 9 -16.34 -8.98 2.37
N ILE A 10 -17.08 -9.04 3.47
CA ILE A 10 -18.50 -8.61 3.53
C ILE A 10 -18.72 -7.20 2.96
N PRO A 11 -18.00 -6.15 3.35
CA PRO A 11 -18.25 -4.81 2.83
C PRO A 11 -17.70 -4.57 1.41
N THR A 12 -17.01 -5.53 0.79
CA THR A 12 -16.29 -5.30 -0.47
C THR A 12 -17.20 -4.84 -1.62
N TYR A 13 -18.43 -5.38 -1.69
CA TYR A 13 -19.37 -4.98 -2.73
C TYR A 13 -19.77 -3.51 -2.58
N ILE A 14 -20.18 -3.11 -1.38
CA ILE A 14 -20.57 -1.72 -1.07
C ILE A 14 -19.39 -0.78 -1.26
N MET A 15 -18.20 -1.20 -0.81
CA MET A 15 -16.93 -0.45 -0.98
C MET A 15 -16.55 -0.26 -2.46
N GLY A 16 -16.95 -1.18 -3.34
CA GLY A 16 -16.74 -1.04 -4.78
C GLY A 16 -17.64 -0.02 -5.45
N CYS A 17 -18.69 0.44 -4.77
CA CYS A 17 -19.68 1.40 -5.29
C CYS A 17 -19.63 2.75 -4.57
N PHE A 18 -19.33 2.74 -3.26
CA PHE A 18 -19.45 3.89 -2.38
C PHE A 18 -18.24 4.08 -1.49
N LYS A 19 -17.87 5.34 -1.26
CA LYS A 19 -16.89 5.70 -0.23
C LYS A 19 -17.52 5.56 1.14
N LEU A 20 -16.99 4.65 1.96
CA LEU A 20 -17.44 4.50 3.33
C LEU A 20 -16.92 5.66 4.20
N PRO A 21 -17.75 6.15 5.14
CA PRO A 21 -17.28 7.09 6.16
C PRO A 21 -16.13 6.49 6.98
N LEU A 22 -15.14 7.30 7.31
CA LEU A 22 -13.98 6.85 8.11
C LEU A 22 -14.39 6.31 9.48
N GLY A 23 -15.42 6.91 10.11
CA GLY A 23 -16.00 6.42 11.37
C GLY A 23 -16.44 4.96 11.28
N LEU A 24 -17.21 4.61 10.23
CA LEU A 24 -17.65 3.24 10.00
C LEU A 24 -16.49 2.27 9.75
N CYS A 25 -15.49 2.68 8.98
CA CYS A 25 -14.28 1.87 8.77
C CYS A 25 -13.59 1.58 10.12
N ASN A 26 -13.41 2.61 10.95
CA ASN A 26 -12.78 2.50 12.27
C ASN A 26 -13.59 1.63 13.24
N GLU A 27 -14.91 1.69 13.20
CA GLU A 27 -15.78 0.83 14.01
C GLU A 27 -15.63 -0.63 13.62
N ILE A 28 -15.68 -0.96 12.31
CA ILE A 28 -15.49 -2.31 11.81
C ILE A 28 -14.10 -2.83 12.19
N GLU A 29 -13.06 -2.03 12.01
CA GLU A 29 -11.70 -2.38 12.36
C GLU A 29 -11.53 -2.61 13.88
N THR A 30 -12.23 -1.82 14.69
CA THR A 30 -12.26 -1.98 16.14
C THR A 30 -12.94 -3.30 16.54
N LEU A 31 -14.01 -3.69 15.88
CA LEU A 31 -14.67 -4.99 16.11
C LEU A 31 -13.74 -6.15 15.71
N ILE A 32 -13.07 -6.05 14.55
CA ILE A 32 -12.08 -7.05 14.12
C ILE A 32 -10.95 -7.18 15.15
N LYS A 33 -10.45 -6.08 15.65
CA LYS A 33 -9.39 -5.98 16.65
C LYS A 33 -9.81 -6.63 17.98
N LYS A 34 -10.99 -6.29 18.47
CA LYS A 34 -11.58 -6.88 19.68
C LYS A 34 -11.70 -8.40 19.55
N PHE A 35 -12.26 -8.87 18.45
CA PHE A 35 -12.41 -10.30 18.20
C PHE A 35 -11.06 -11.03 18.08
N TRP A 36 -10.09 -10.42 17.38
CA TRP A 36 -8.74 -10.99 17.22
C TRP A 36 -8.03 -11.23 18.58
N TRP A 37 -8.17 -10.26 19.49
CA TRP A 37 -7.58 -10.38 20.81
C TRP A 37 -8.43 -11.21 21.79
N GLY A 38 -9.54 -11.79 21.33
CA GLY A 38 -10.36 -12.72 22.07
C GLY A 38 -11.28 -12.07 23.09
N GLN A 39 -11.66 -10.81 22.86
CA GLN A 39 -12.69 -10.17 23.66
C GLN A 39 -14.04 -10.88 23.41
N ARG A 40 -14.71 -11.27 24.48
CA ARG A 40 -16.06 -11.89 24.47
C ARG A 40 -16.96 -11.16 25.46
N GLY A 41 -18.08 -10.61 24.96
CA GLY A 41 -18.98 -9.79 25.77
C GLY A 41 -18.24 -8.63 26.42
N ASP A 42 -18.53 -8.37 27.70
CA ASP A 42 -17.96 -7.25 28.48
C ASP A 42 -16.53 -7.49 28.98
N ARG A 43 -16.01 -8.71 28.84
CA ARG A 43 -14.64 -9.01 29.29
C ARG A 43 -13.62 -8.38 28.35
N ARG A 44 -13.09 -7.21 28.76
CA ARG A 44 -12.03 -6.52 28.04
C ARG A 44 -10.73 -7.34 28.08
N LYS A 45 -10.12 -7.54 26.92
CA LYS A 45 -8.79 -8.15 26.80
C LYS A 45 -7.78 -7.14 26.27
N ILE A 46 -6.54 -7.31 26.70
CA ILE A 46 -5.43 -6.43 26.31
C ILE A 46 -5.17 -6.56 24.81
N GLN A 47 -5.18 -5.42 24.12
CA GLN A 47 -4.73 -5.31 22.75
C GLN A 47 -3.22 -5.02 22.75
N TRP A 48 -2.40 -6.03 22.44
CA TRP A 48 -0.95 -5.96 22.56
C TRP A 48 -0.28 -5.15 21.45
N VAL A 49 -0.88 -5.10 20.25
CA VAL A 49 -0.32 -4.45 19.06
C VAL A 49 -1.34 -3.47 18.50
N LYS A 50 -0.88 -2.30 18.05
CA LYS A 50 -1.72 -1.29 17.40
C LYS A 50 -2.27 -1.84 16.06
N TRP A 51 -3.42 -1.30 15.61
CA TRP A 51 -4.04 -1.75 14.38
C TRP A 51 -3.19 -1.46 13.14
N GLU A 52 -2.57 -0.29 13.10
CA GLU A 52 -1.68 0.15 12.03
C GLU A 52 -0.54 -0.85 11.82
N GLU A 53 0.03 -1.37 12.91
CA GLU A 53 1.06 -2.41 12.88
C GLU A 53 0.51 -3.76 12.37
N MET A 54 -0.73 -4.11 12.72
CA MET A 54 -1.37 -5.34 12.27
C MET A 54 -1.71 -5.30 10.78
N THR A 55 -1.97 -4.12 10.23
CA THR A 55 -2.27 -3.92 8.80
C THR A 55 -1.02 -3.92 7.92
N LYS A 56 0.19 -3.78 8.47
CA LYS A 56 1.43 -3.90 7.71
C LYS A 56 1.54 -5.25 7.00
N SER A 57 2.35 -5.31 5.96
CA SER A 57 2.63 -6.55 5.24
C SER A 57 3.23 -7.62 6.17
N LYS A 58 2.93 -8.87 5.90
CA LYS A 58 3.57 -10.02 6.58
C LYS A 58 5.08 -10.06 6.43
N THR A 59 5.62 -9.45 5.40
CA THR A 59 7.07 -9.34 5.17
C THR A 59 7.72 -8.22 6.00
N ILE A 60 6.90 -7.34 6.59
CA ILE A 60 7.33 -6.18 7.36
C ILE A 60 6.58 -6.21 8.70
N GLU A 61 6.82 -7.26 9.52
CA GLU A 61 6.28 -7.41 10.88
C GLU A 61 4.75 -7.49 11.04
N GLY A 62 3.97 -7.25 10.00
CA GLY A 62 2.52 -7.17 10.08
C GLY A 62 1.83 -8.53 10.03
N MET A 63 0.54 -8.51 10.30
CA MET A 63 -0.37 -9.64 10.09
C MET A 63 -0.99 -9.63 8.70
N GLY A 64 -0.88 -8.51 7.95
CA GLY A 64 -1.51 -8.29 6.66
C GLY A 64 -3.03 -8.25 6.76
N PHE A 65 -3.58 -7.64 7.80
CA PHE A 65 -4.96 -7.17 7.77
C PHE A 65 -5.08 -6.02 6.78
N ARG A 66 -6.26 -5.83 6.22
CA ARG A 66 -6.51 -4.70 5.35
C ARG A 66 -6.93 -3.50 6.18
N ASP A 67 -6.38 -2.34 5.84
CA ASP A 67 -6.92 -1.05 6.21
C ASP A 67 -8.15 -0.81 5.33
N LEU A 68 -9.32 -0.70 5.92
CA LEU A 68 -10.57 -0.65 5.18
C LEU A 68 -10.73 0.66 4.39
N ALA A 69 -10.23 1.78 4.90
CA ALA A 69 -10.32 3.06 4.21
C ALA A 69 -9.48 3.05 2.92
N MET A 70 -8.21 2.64 2.99
CA MET A 70 -7.34 2.50 1.82
C MET A 70 -7.83 1.43 0.84
N PHE A 71 -8.40 0.35 1.37
CA PHE A 71 -8.96 -0.71 0.52
C PHE A 71 -10.18 -0.22 -0.25
N ASN A 72 -11.06 0.55 0.39
CA ASN A 72 -12.19 1.19 -0.25
C ASN A 72 -11.73 2.13 -1.38
N ASP A 73 -10.74 2.98 -1.11
CA ASP A 73 -10.19 3.90 -2.11
C ASP A 73 -9.62 3.15 -3.32
N SER A 74 -8.91 2.04 -3.08
CA SER A 74 -8.38 1.21 -4.17
C SER A 74 -9.47 0.54 -5.03
N LEU A 75 -10.62 0.20 -4.45
CA LEU A 75 -11.76 -0.36 -5.17
C LEU A 75 -12.47 0.71 -6.02
N LEU A 76 -12.64 1.91 -5.48
CA LEU A 76 -13.23 3.05 -6.19
C LEU A 76 -12.33 3.51 -7.36
N ALA A 77 -11.01 3.52 -7.16
CA ALA A 77 -10.05 3.78 -8.23
C ALA A 77 -10.18 2.77 -9.38
N LYS A 78 -10.53 1.50 -9.10
CA LYS A 78 -10.81 0.52 -10.15
C LYS A 78 -12.04 0.90 -10.98
N GLN A 79 -13.06 1.50 -10.38
CA GLN A 79 -14.23 1.98 -11.14
C GLN A 79 -13.88 3.18 -12.02
N ALA A 80 -13.09 4.13 -11.48
CA ALA A 80 -12.59 5.25 -12.29
C ALA A 80 -11.72 4.76 -13.45
N TRP A 81 -10.86 3.74 -13.23
CA TRP A 81 -10.07 3.11 -14.29
C TRP A 81 -10.93 2.46 -15.37
N ARG A 82 -12.05 1.83 -15.01
CA ARG A 82 -13.01 1.28 -15.98
C ARG A 82 -13.64 2.36 -16.83
N LEU A 83 -14.01 3.50 -16.24
CA LEU A 83 -14.54 4.65 -16.98
C LEU A 83 -13.52 5.29 -17.94
N LEU A 84 -12.22 5.09 -17.73
CA LEU A 84 -11.18 5.55 -18.64
C LEU A 84 -11.04 4.65 -19.88
N HIS A 85 -11.05 3.33 -19.65
CA HIS A 85 -10.60 2.36 -20.66
C HIS A 85 -11.73 1.57 -21.31
N ASP A 86 -12.84 1.29 -20.61
CA ASP A 86 -13.94 0.47 -21.09
C ASP A 86 -15.10 1.35 -21.60
N LYS A 87 -14.88 2.03 -22.73
CA LYS A 87 -15.84 2.95 -23.34
C LYS A 87 -17.07 2.24 -23.92
N THR A 88 -17.03 0.93 -24.11
CA THR A 88 -18.12 0.13 -24.68
C THR A 88 -19.15 -0.30 -23.64
N SER A 89 -18.79 -0.35 -22.36
CA SER A 89 -19.64 -0.82 -21.29
C SER A 89 -20.86 0.08 -21.06
N LEU A 90 -21.97 -0.54 -20.63
CA LEU A 90 -23.15 0.19 -20.21
C LEU A 90 -22.84 1.17 -19.05
N PHE A 91 -21.96 0.76 -18.15
CA PHE A 91 -21.46 1.58 -17.06
C PHE A 91 -20.86 2.89 -17.57
N TYR A 92 -19.95 2.83 -18.55
CA TYR A 92 -19.38 4.03 -19.17
C TYR A 92 -20.47 4.89 -19.83
N LYS A 93 -21.33 4.29 -20.66
CA LYS A 93 -22.38 5.04 -21.42
C LYS A 93 -23.30 5.82 -20.50
N VAL A 94 -23.79 5.20 -19.41
CA VAL A 94 -24.66 5.85 -18.42
C VAL A 94 -23.94 7.00 -17.70
N PHE A 95 -22.71 6.76 -17.23
CA PHE A 95 -21.97 7.79 -16.49
C PHE A 95 -21.52 8.93 -17.40
N LYS A 96 -21.12 8.63 -18.65
CA LYS A 96 -20.70 9.62 -19.65
C LYS A 96 -21.81 10.62 -19.93
N VAL A 97 -23.01 10.15 -20.25
CA VAL A 97 -24.16 11.02 -20.57
C VAL A 97 -24.56 11.87 -19.38
N ARG A 98 -24.53 11.30 -18.17
CA ARG A 98 -25.07 11.95 -16.98
C ARG A 98 -24.10 12.92 -16.30
N PHE A 99 -22.81 12.60 -16.26
CA PHE A 99 -21.87 13.31 -15.37
C PHE A 99 -20.72 14.01 -16.09
N PHE A 100 -20.35 13.60 -17.29
CA PHE A 100 -19.27 14.22 -18.06
C PHE A 100 -19.46 14.18 -19.58
N PRO A 101 -20.62 14.70 -20.09
CA PRO A 101 -21.00 14.57 -21.51
C PRO A 101 -19.94 15.12 -22.47
N ASN A 102 -19.32 16.26 -22.14
CA ASN A 102 -18.39 16.99 -23.00
C ASN A 102 -16.92 16.89 -22.59
N SER A 103 -16.60 16.17 -21.51
CA SER A 103 -15.25 16.06 -20.94
C SER A 103 -14.82 14.61 -20.78
N THR A 104 -13.63 14.35 -20.26
CA THR A 104 -13.18 13.04 -19.81
C THR A 104 -13.43 12.84 -18.32
N ILE A 105 -13.39 11.60 -17.83
CA ILE A 105 -13.47 11.33 -16.39
C ILE A 105 -12.35 12.06 -15.60
N MET A 106 -11.20 12.31 -16.24
CA MET A 106 -10.08 12.99 -15.60
C MET A 106 -10.33 14.48 -15.39
N GLU A 107 -11.09 15.12 -16.25
CA GLU A 107 -11.45 16.54 -16.20
C GLU A 107 -12.79 16.77 -15.48
N ALA A 108 -13.56 15.72 -15.28
CA ALA A 108 -14.88 15.81 -14.67
C ALA A 108 -14.84 16.42 -13.28
N THR A 109 -15.74 17.35 -13.01
CA THR A 109 -15.86 18.02 -11.71
C THR A 109 -17.01 17.43 -10.89
N ASP A 110 -16.95 17.62 -9.57
CA ASP A 110 -18.05 17.28 -8.69
C ASP A 110 -19.18 18.32 -8.86
N SER A 111 -20.30 17.90 -9.41
CA SER A 111 -21.48 18.75 -9.51
C SER A 111 -22.34 18.64 -8.24
N ARG A 112 -23.02 19.75 -7.86
CA ARG A 112 -23.98 19.76 -6.73
C ARG A 112 -25.04 18.67 -6.86
N MET A 113 -25.38 18.26 -8.09
CA MET A 113 -26.36 17.21 -8.43
C MET A 113 -25.72 15.81 -8.53
N GLY A 114 -24.44 15.66 -8.27
CA GLY A 114 -23.74 14.38 -8.36
C GLY A 114 -24.24 13.37 -7.33
N SER A 115 -24.57 12.15 -7.80
CA SER A 115 -24.95 11.06 -6.89
C SER A 115 -23.77 10.70 -5.97
N TYR A 116 -24.09 10.11 -4.81
CA TYR A 116 -23.04 9.66 -3.88
C TYR A 116 -22.06 8.67 -4.51
N ALA A 117 -22.56 7.80 -5.40
CA ALA A 117 -21.69 6.89 -6.18
C ALA A 117 -20.73 7.67 -7.08
N TRP A 118 -21.20 8.72 -7.77
CA TRP A 118 -20.36 9.57 -8.60
C TRP A 118 -19.26 10.24 -7.81
N LYS A 119 -19.61 10.89 -6.71
CA LYS A 119 -18.64 11.52 -5.79
C LYS A 119 -17.61 10.52 -5.27
N SER A 120 -18.05 9.29 -4.99
CA SER A 120 -17.15 8.22 -4.56
C SER A 120 -16.15 7.82 -5.63
N ILE A 121 -16.59 7.72 -6.90
CA ILE A 121 -15.71 7.40 -8.03
C ILE A 121 -14.69 8.51 -8.26
N LEU A 122 -15.08 9.78 -8.12
CA LEU A 122 -14.16 10.91 -8.23
C LEU A 122 -13.05 10.84 -7.18
N ARG A 123 -13.34 10.43 -5.94
CA ARG A 123 -12.32 10.16 -4.92
C ARG A 123 -11.33 9.08 -5.35
N GLY A 124 -11.86 8.00 -5.99
CA GLY A 124 -11.00 6.95 -6.56
C GLY A 124 -10.15 7.45 -7.73
N ARG A 125 -10.68 8.35 -8.57
CA ARG A 125 -9.94 8.98 -9.68
C ARG A 125 -8.68 9.70 -9.21
N ASP A 126 -8.75 10.40 -8.08
CA ASP A 126 -7.62 11.16 -7.55
C ASP A 126 -6.37 10.28 -7.30
N ILE A 127 -6.55 8.99 -6.99
CA ILE A 127 -5.44 8.03 -6.87
C ILE A 127 -4.79 7.79 -8.24
N ILE A 128 -5.61 7.67 -9.28
CA ILE A 128 -5.12 7.44 -10.64
C ILE A 128 -4.38 8.69 -11.13
N GLN A 129 -4.95 9.88 -10.91
CA GLN A 129 -4.33 11.15 -11.30
C GLN A 129 -2.95 11.36 -10.69
N ARG A 130 -2.75 10.93 -9.44
CA ARG A 130 -1.46 11.07 -8.75
C ARG A 130 -0.36 10.17 -9.30
N ARG A 131 -0.69 9.04 -9.96
CA ARG A 131 0.31 7.98 -10.23
C ARG A 131 0.20 7.26 -11.56
N ALA A 132 -0.91 7.38 -12.28
CA ALA A 132 -0.96 6.88 -13.64
C ALA A 132 -0.03 7.71 -14.53
N LEU A 133 0.62 7.04 -15.46
CA LEU A 133 1.55 7.67 -16.39
C LEU A 133 0.93 7.61 -17.80
N TRP A 134 1.21 8.65 -18.56
CA TRP A 134 0.85 8.68 -19.96
C TRP A 134 1.85 7.89 -20.78
N TRP A 135 1.34 6.97 -21.58
CA TRP A 135 2.07 6.31 -22.67
C TRP A 135 2.00 7.18 -23.91
N ILE A 136 3.17 7.53 -24.45
CA ILE A 136 3.27 8.39 -25.61
C ILE A 136 2.92 7.57 -26.87
N GLY A 137 1.77 7.88 -27.45
CA GLY A 137 1.28 7.28 -28.67
C GLY A 137 1.72 8.06 -29.92
N ASN A 138 0.82 8.17 -30.89
CA ASN A 138 1.10 8.83 -32.19
C ASN A 138 0.83 10.34 -32.15
N ARG A 139 0.01 10.83 -31.24
CA ARG A 139 -0.45 12.24 -31.23
C ARG A 139 0.42 13.15 -30.38
N GLY A 140 1.07 12.64 -29.34
CA GLY A 140 1.95 13.42 -28.46
C GLY A 140 1.29 14.67 -27.87
N LYS A 141 -0.04 14.64 -27.66
CA LYS A 141 -0.82 15.75 -27.12
C LYS A 141 -0.65 15.94 -25.62
N ILE A 142 0.20 15.18 -25.01
CA ILE A 142 0.46 15.18 -23.58
C ILE A 142 1.22 16.48 -23.26
N ASN A 143 0.71 17.28 -22.32
CA ASN A 143 1.42 18.45 -21.84
C ASN A 143 2.66 18.02 -21.04
N ILE A 144 3.80 18.62 -21.37
CA ILE A 144 5.11 18.25 -20.79
C ILE A 144 5.13 18.42 -19.28
N TRP A 145 4.56 19.51 -18.78
CA TRP A 145 4.71 19.96 -17.40
C TRP A 145 3.54 19.56 -16.50
N GLN A 146 2.33 19.55 -17.05
CA GLN A 146 1.12 19.33 -16.28
C GLN A 146 0.75 17.86 -16.11
N GLN A 147 1.20 16.98 -17.02
CA GLN A 147 0.81 15.58 -17.05
C GLN A 147 1.97 14.66 -16.65
N HIS A 148 1.65 13.58 -15.96
CA HIS A 148 2.64 12.60 -15.54
C HIS A 148 2.93 11.62 -16.69
N TRP A 149 4.08 11.69 -17.29
CA TRP A 149 4.52 10.80 -18.37
C TRP A 149 5.91 10.20 -18.16
N LEU A 150 6.71 10.79 -17.26
CA LEU A 150 8.07 10.32 -16.99
C LEU A 150 8.05 9.16 -15.98
N PRO A 151 8.65 8.00 -16.28
CA PRO A 151 8.63 6.82 -15.42
C PRO A 151 9.56 6.93 -14.23
N ARG A 152 9.25 7.80 -13.29
CA ARG A 152 9.96 7.98 -12.02
C ARG A 152 9.24 7.30 -10.87
N LYS A 153 10.01 6.85 -9.89
CA LYS A 153 9.43 6.33 -8.64
C LYS A 153 8.91 7.45 -7.75
N HIS A 154 9.70 8.48 -7.51
CA HIS A 154 9.40 9.67 -6.70
C HIS A 154 10.46 10.75 -6.97
N PRO A 155 10.10 12.03 -7.12
CA PRO A 155 8.75 12.55 -7.42
C PRO A 155 8.29 12.18 -8.82
N THR A 156 6.99 12.29 -9.10
CA THR A 156 6.42 12.01 -10.43
C THR A 156 6.48 13.19 -11.37
N GLN A 157 6.75 14.36 -10.83
CA GLN A 157 6.88 15.61 -11.59
C GLN A 157 8.32 15.82 -12.06
N LEU A 158 8.48 16.60 -13.10
CA LEU A 158 9.78 17.07 -13.59
C LEU A 158 10.52 17.87 -12.52
N LEU A 159 11.86 17.77 -12.51
CA LEU A 159 12.66 18.42 -11.47
C LEU A 159 12.87 19.92 -11.68
N ASN A 160 12.70 20.40 -12.90
CA ASN A 160 12.82 21.82 -13.22
C ASN A 160 11.46 22.47 -13.48
N CYS A 161 11.37 23.76 -13.21
CA CYS A 161 10.21 24.57 -13.60
C CYS A 161 10.22 24.82 -15.11
N PRO A 162 9.03 24.92 -15.72
CA PRO A 162 8.92 25.36 -17.10
C PRO A 162 9.47 26.78 -17.27
N LEU A 163 10.13 27.04 -18.39
CA LEU A 163 10.33 28.38 -18.86
C LEU A 163 8.98 28.94 -19.32
N GLU A 164 8.66 30.21 -19.01
CA GLU A 164 7.35 30.81 -19.31
C GLU A 164 6.90 30.60 -20.76
N SER A 165 7.84 30.53 -21.71
CA SER A 165 7.55 30.27 -23.12
C SER A 165 7.19 28.82 -23.45
N PHE A 166 7.34 27.87 -22.53
CA PHE A 166 7.16 26.42 -22.75
C PHE A 166 6.06 25.79 -21.91
N GLU A 167 5.30 26.55 -21.14
CA GLU A 167 4.28 26.01 -20.22
C GLU A 167 3.20 25.17 -20.91
N ASP A 168 2.79 25.56 -22.11
CA ASP A 168 1.72 24.89 -22.88
C ASP A 168 2.25 23.89 -23.91
N HIS A 169 3.56 23.66 -23.96
CA HIS A 169 4.12 22.74 -24.96
C HIS A 169 3.77 21.28 -24.67
N THR A 170 3.50 20.56 -25.76
CA THR A 170 3.22 19.15 -25.74
C THR A 170 4.46 18.31 -26.02
N ILE A 171 4.44 17.04 -25.64
CA ILE A 171 5.57 16.11 -25.89
C ILE A 171 5.90 16.03 -27.41
N ALA A 172 4.92 16.31 -28.28
CA ALA A 172 5.15 16.33 -29.73
C ALA A 172 6.27 17.26 -30.17
N THR A 173 6.52 18.35 -29.43
CA THR A 173 7.61 19.30 -29.73
C THR A 173 9.01 18.75 -29.40
N LEU A 174 9.09 17.70 -28.57
CA LEU A 174 10.35 17.10 -28.13
C LEU A 174 10.92 16.03 -29.06
N PHE A 175 10.16 15.61 -30.08
CA PHE A 175 10.61 14.58 -31.01
C PHE A 175 10.25 14.90 -32.46
N ASP A 176 11.03 14.39 -33.39
CA ASP A 176 10.76 14.48 -34.80
C ASP A 176 9.57 13.56 -35.19
N PRO A 177 8.47 14.11 -35.77
CA PRO A 177 7.29 13.33 -36.11
C PRO A 177 7.53 12.30 -37.21
N ILE A 178 8.52 12.55 -38.09
CA ILE A 178 8.83 11.66 -39.23
C ILE A 178 9.71 10.50 -38.78
N THR A 179 10.82 10.79 -38.13
CA THR A 179 11.79 9.78 -37.72
C THR A 179 11.42 9.10 -36.41
N ARG A 180 10.49 9.67 -35.63
CA ARG A 180 10.08 9.22 -34.30
C ARG A 180 11.27 9.04 -33.37
N ARG A 181 12.17 10.03 -33.37
CA ARG A 181 13.32 10.11 -32.48
C ARG A 181 13.26 11.37 -31.65
N TRP A 182 13.71 11.24 -30.40
CA TRP A 182 13.87 12.39 -29.52
C TRP A 182 14.87 13.39 -30.09
N ASN A 183 14.52 14.68 -30.08
CA ASN A 183 15.44 15.76 -30.37
C ASN A 183 16.36 15.95 -29.16
N LYS A 184 17.56 15.39 -29.24
CA LYS A 184 18.52 15.35 -28.13
C LYS A 184 18.92 16.75 -27.68
N GLU A 185 19.17 17.67 -28.59
CA GLU A 185 19.59 19.04 -28.28
C GLU A 185 18.50 19.78 -27.49
N LEU A 186 17.24 19.66 -27.93
CA LEU A 186 16.12 20.27 -27.25
C LEU A 186 15.88 19.64 -25.86
N VAL A 187 15.96 18.32 -25.74
CA VAL A 187 15.78 17.62 -24.49
C VAL A 187 16.91 17.94 -23.50
N ASP A 188 18.16 17.99 -23.94
CA ASP A 188 19.30 18.31 -23.09
C ASP A 188 19.32 19.78 -22.70
N GLY A 189 18.73 20.67 -23.49
CA GLY A 189 18.61 22.09 -23.18
C GLY A 189 17.45 22.47 -22.25
N LEU A 190 16.36 21.67 -22.24
CA LEU A 190 15.14 21.97 -21.46
C LEU A 190 15.11 21.27 -20.11
N PHE A 191 15.73 20.11 -19.97
CA PHE A 191 15.60 19.27 -18.78
C PHE A 191 16.93 19.08 -18.05
N VAL A 192 16.85 18.84 -16.74
CA VAL A 192 18.02 18.41 -15.98
C VAL A 192 18.52 17.06 -16.50
N ILE A 193 19.82 16.79 -16.35
CA ILE A 193 20.50 15.61 -16.91
C ILE A 193 19.77 14.30 -16.57
N GLU A 194 19.30 14.18 -15.35
CA GLU A 194 18.56 12.99 -14.86
C GLU A 194 17.25 12.76 -15.63
N ASP A 195 16.49 13.83 -15.88
CA ASP A 195 15.25 13.78 -16.64
C ASP A 195 15.50 13.55 -18.13
N ALA A 196 16.46 14.26 -18.70
CA ALA A 196 16.86 14.12 -20.08
C ALA A 196 17.27 12.67 -20.42
N ASP A 197 18.03 12.01 -19.54
CA ASP A 197 18.41 10.61 -19.70
C ASP A 197 17.24 9.63 -19.59
N LEU A 198 16.26 9.93 -18.75
CA LEU A 198 15.04 9.12 -18.67
C LEU A 198 14.17 9.31 -19.92
N ILE A 199 14.00 10.54 -20.39
CA ILE A 199 13.24 10.87 -21.59
C ILE A 199 13.80 10.14 -22.80
N LYS A 200 15.11 10.23 -23.02
CA LYS A 200 15.79 9.57 -24.16
C LYS A 200 15.64 8.03 -24.15
N LYS A 201 15.37 7.43 -23.00
CA LYS A 201 15.14 5.97 -22.85
C LYS A 201 13.68 5.56 -23.13
N ILE A 202 12.74 6.50 -23.17
CA ILE A 202 11.34 6.17 -23.44
C ILE A 202 11.19 5.82 -24.91
N PRO A 203 10.71 4.60 -25.25
CA PRO A 203 10.49 4.21 -26.64
C PRO A 203 9.27 4.95 -27.21
N LEU A 204 9.44 5.64 -28.31
CA LEU A 204 8.33 6.25 -29.05
C LEU A 204 7.64 5.18 -29.90
N SER A 205 6.32 5.09 -29.80
CA SER A 205 5.53 4.15 -30.60
C SER A 205 5.65 4.46 -32.09
N ARG A 206 5.96 3.46 -32.89
CA ARG A 206 5.93 3.55 -34.35
C ARG A 206 4.53 3.30 -34.94
N ASN A 207 3.65 2.71 -34.16
CA ASN A 207 2.29 2.39 -34.56
C ASN A 207 1.36 3.58 -34.27
N ALA A 208 0.24 3.64 -35.00
CA ALA A 208 -0.79 4.68 -34.85
C ALA A 208 -1.64 4.56 -33.57
N ALA A 209 -1.06 4.07 -32.47
CA ALA A 209 -1.74 3.98 -31.19
C ALA A 209 -1.96 5.36 -30.58
N GLU A 210 -3.11 5.59 -29.97
CA GLU A 210 -3.41 6.83 -29.26
C GLU A 210 -2.64 6.91 -27.94
N ASP A 211 -2.43 8.16 -27.46
CA ASP A 211 -1.89 8.41 -26.14
C ASP A 211 -2.84 7.80 -25.09
N THR A 212 -2.30 6.96 -24.20
CA THR A 212 -3.10 6.23 -23.22
C THR A 212 -2.50 6.30 -21.84
N LEU A 213 -3.36 6.35 -20.82
CA LEU A 213 -2.93 6.22 -19.44
C LEU A 213 -2.65 4.77 -19.10
N TYR A 214 -1.53 4.50 -18.45
CA TYR A 214 -1.19 3.18 -17.92
C TYR A 214 -0.82 3.23 -16.45
N TRP A 215 -0.99 2.10 -15.76
CA TRP A 215 -0.68 1.95 -14.36
C TRP A 215 0.70 1.29 -14.17
N PRO A 216 1.72 2.02 -13.67
CA PRO A 216 3.11 1.54 -13.67
C PRO A 216 3.38 0.42 -12.65
N TYR A 217 2.44 0.14 -11.74
CA TYR A 217 2.61 -0.85 -10.67
C TYR A 217 2.14 -2.27 -11.05
N THR A 218 1.82 -2.49 -12.33
CA THR A 218 1.47 -3.81 -12.87
C THR A 218 2.19 -4.04 -14.20
N PRO A 219 2.65 -5.26 -14.50
CA PRO A 219 3.30 -5.56 -15.77
C PRO A 219 2.41 -5.33 -17.00
N SER A 220 1.09 -5.47 -16.84
CA SER A 220 0.12 -5.26 -17.91
C SER A 220 -0.24 -3.80 -18.17
N GLY A 221 0.26 -2.86 -17.37
CA GLY A 221 -0.15 -1.46 -17.43
C GLY A 221 -1.59 -1.19 -16.96
N ASN A 222 -2.34 -2.22 -16.57
CA ASN A 222 -3.73 -2.09 -16.12
C ASN A 222 -3.86 -1.95 -14.62
N TYR A 223 -4.72 -1.05 -14.17
CA TYR A 223 -5.00 -0.88 -12.76
C TYR A 223 -5.70 -2.12 -12.17
N SER A 224 -5.22 -2.60 -11.03
CA SER A 224 -5.90 -3.55 -10.18
C SER A 224 -6.05 -2.99 -8.77
N TYR A 225 -7.17 -3.29 -8.09
CA TYR A 225 -7.36 -2.85 -6.70
C TYR A 225 -6.23 -3.34 -5.77
N LYS A 226 -5.63 -4.49 -6.08
CA LYS A 226 -4.50 -5.04 -5.33
C LYS A 226 -3.24 -4.18 -5.48
N SER A 227 -2.94 -3.72 -6.69
CA SER A 227 -1.79 -2.83 -6.93
C SER A 227 -2.04 -1.43 -6.39
N GLY A 228 -3.28 -0.90 -6.50
CA GLY A 228 -3.67 0.36 -5.91
C GLY A 228 -3.58 0.37 -4.39
N TYR A 229 -4.08 -0.68 -3.73
CA TYR A 229 -3.96 -0.82 -2.28
C TYR A 229 -2.49 -0.89 -1.82
N ARG A 230 -1.65 -1.66 -2.54
CA ARG A 230 -0.21 -1.72 -2.23
C ARG A 230 0.45 -0.36 -2.37
N PHE A 231 0.13 0.37 -3.44
CA PHE A 231 0.63 1.71 -3.65
C PHE A 231 0.25 2.66 -2.48
N LEU A 232 -1.03 2.70 -2.08
CA LEU A 232 -1.48 3.54 -0.96
C LEU A 232 -0.80 3.18 0.37
N LYS A 233 -0.52 1.90 0.59
CA LYS A 233 0.23 1.45 1.77
C LYS A 233 1.69 1.90 1.73
N GLU A 234 2.37 1.77 0.60
CA GLU A 234 3.74 2.21 0.41
C GLU A 234 3.87 3.74 0.58
N GLU A 235 2.90 4.51 0.05
CA GLU A 235 2.83 5.96 0.21
C GLU A 235 2.71 6.36 1.69
N ALA A 236 1.77 5.77 2.43
CA ALA A 236 1.59 6.03 3.86
C ALA A 236 2.78 5.57 4.72
N GLU A 237 3.45 4.49 4.35
CA GLU A 237 4.66 4.01 5.04
C GLU A 237 5.83 4.98 4.84
N LEU A 238 6.00 5.54 3.65
CA LEU A 238 7.03 6.56 3.37
C LEU A 238 6.79 7.86 4.14
N GLU A 239 5.53 8.27 4.27
CA GLU A 239 5.17 9.47 5.05
C GLU A 239 5.40 9.28 6.56
N SER A 240 5.11 8.08 7.08
CA SER A 240 5.18 7.79 8.51
C SER A 240 6.57 7.40 9.00
N ASN A 241 7.37 6.75 8.18
CA ASN A 241 8.73 6.29 8.52
C ASN A 241 9.60 6.13 7.26
N PRO A 242 10.45 7.12 6.95
CA PRO A 242 11.30 7.07 5.76
C PRO A 242 12.42 6.01 5.84
N GLN A 243 12.67 5.41 7.01
CA GLN A 243 13.68 4.37 7.15
C GLN A 243 13.12 2.99 6.84
N ALA A 244 13.65 2.35 5.80
CA ALA A 244 13.29 0.98 5.47
C ALA A 244 13.77 0.01 6.58
N PRO A 245 12.94 -0.97 7.00
CA PRO A 245 13.35 -1.97 7.99
C PRO A 245 14.55 -2.77 7.47
N PRO A 246 15.49 -3.15 8.37
CA PRO A 246 16.70 -3.88 8.02
C PRO A 246 16.38 -5.20 7.29
N ILE A 247 17.26 -5.58 6.37
CA ILE A 247 17.08 -6.77 5.50
C ILE A 247 16.96 -8.06 6.32
N CYS A 248 17.64 -8.16 7.46
CA CYS A 248 17.59 -9.32 8.35
C CYS A 248 16.19 -9.55 8.93
N GLU A 249 15.46 -8.49 9.27
CA GLU A 249 14.09 -8.58 9.78
C GLU A 249 13.11 -9.08 8.72
N LYS A 250 13.24 -8.59 7.48
CA LYS A 250 12.42 -9.08 6.37
C LYS A 250 12.60 -10.59 6.12
N ARG A 251 13.84 -11.09 6.26
CA ARG A 251 14.14 -12.53 6.12
C ARG A 251 13.49 -13.36 7.23
N LEU A 252 13.55 -12.89 8.48
CA LEU A 252 12.93 -13.55 9.62
C LEU A 252 11.41 -13.68 9.44
N TRP A 253 10.74 -12.57 9.13
CA TRP A 253 9.29 -12.58 8.92
C TRP A 253 8.86 -13.47 7.77
N LYS A 254 9.62 -13.49 6.69
CA LYS A 254 9.38 -14.40 5.57
C LYS A 254 9.48 -15.86 6.01
N LYS A 255 10.51 -16.24 6.79
CA LYS A 255 10.68 -17.59 7.34
C LYS A 255 9.49 -18.02 8.22
N ILE A 256 9.07 -17.15 9.15
CA ILE A 256 7.93 -17.43 10.06
C ILE A 256 6.65 -17.74 9.25
N TRP A 257 6.33 -16.91 8.26
CA TRP A 257 5.10 -17.08 7.50
C TRP A 257 5.14 -18.21 6.46
N GLN A 258 6.33 -18.58 5.98
CA GLN A 258 6.53 -19.69 5.03
C GLN A 258 6.71 -21.05 5.70
N MET A 259 6.97 -21.09 6.99
CA MET A 259 7.14 -22.35 7.76
C MET A 259 5.96 -23.30 7.51
N ARG A 260 6.24 -24.59 7.38
CA ARG A 260 5.23 -25.66 7.32
C ARG A 260 4.72 -26.00 8.73
N ALA A 261 3.97 -25.10 9.33
CA ALA A 261 3.41 -25.23 10.67
C ALA A 261 1.95 -24.77 10.71
N PRO A 262 1.15 -25.27 11.65
CA PRO A 262 -0.22 -24.81 11.83
C PRO A 262 -0.32 -23.29 12.03
N PRO A 263 -1.42 -22.64 11.57
CA PRO A 263 -1.58 -21.20 11.72
C PRO A 263 -1.48 -20.68 13.16
N LYS A 264 -1.87 -21.50 14.14
CA LYS A 264 -1.74 -21.17 15.58
C LYS A 264 -0.28 -20.96 15.97
N VAL A 265 0.63 -21.83 15.50
CA VAL A 265 2.08 -21.72 15.78
C VAL A 265 2.67 -20.48 15.14
N LYS A 266 2.34 -20.19 13.89
CA LYS A 266 2.79 -18.96 13.21
C LYS A 266 2.33 -17.70 13.94
N ASN A 267 1.07 -17.66 14.36
CA ASN A 267 0.52 -16.54 15.13
C ASN A 267 1.19 -16.40 16.50
N PHE A 268 1.50 -17.52 17.15
CA PHE A 268 2.23 -17.52 18.41
C PHE A 268 3.64 -16.94 18.23
N LEU A 269 4.40 -17.39 17.24
CA LEU A 269 5.74 -16.87 16.93
C LEU A 269 5.68 -15.37 16.61
N TRP A 270 4.71 -14.94 15.80
CA TRP A 270 4.51 -13.53 15.50
C TRP A 270 4.28 -12.72 16.78
N ARG A 271 3.42 -13.19 17.70
CA ARG A 271 3.17 -12.54 18.98
C ARG A 271 4.43 -12.49 19.86
N ALA A 272 5.19 -13.58 19.90
CA ALA A 272 6.43 -13.65 20.66
C ALA A 272 7.46 -12.62 20.17
N TYR A 273 7.70 -12.55 18.87
CA TYR A 273 8.64 -11.59 18.30
C TYR A 273 8.19 -10.14 18.46
N ARG A 274 6.87 -9.88 18.44
CA ARG A 274 6.31 -8.54 18.65
C ARG A 274 6.13 -8.15 20.13
N ASN A 275 6.66 -8.90 21.06
CA ASN A 275 6.42 -8.70 22.52
C ASN A 275 4.90 -8.59 22.84
N ALA A 276 4.07 -9.33 22.13
CA ALA A 276 2.62 -9.31 22.25
C ALA A 276 2.07 -10.53 23.02
N LEU A 277 2.90 -11.10 23.88
CA LEU A 277 2.54 -12.18 24.82
C LEU A 277 2.30 -11.60 26.21
N PRO A 278 1.41 -12.19 27.01
CA PRO A 278 1.11 -11.74 28.37
C PRO A 278 2.17 -12.19 29.37
N THR A 279 3.45 -11.83 29.14
CA THR A 279 4.54 -12.07 30.07
C THR A 279 4.48 -11.07 31.22
N LYS A 280 5.03 -11.41 32.39
CA LYS A 280 5.04 -10.51 33.55
C LYS A 280 5.73 -9.18 33.23
N GLN A 281 6.83 -9.20 32.50
CA GLN A 281 7.48 -7.98 32.02
C GLN A 281 6.55 -7.12 31.18
N ALA A 282 5.79 -7.73 30.26
CA ALA A 282 4.85 -7.00 29.41
C ALA A 282 3.65 -6.44 30.20
N LEU A 283 3.18 -7.16 31.20
CA LEU A 283 2.13 -6.72 32.12
C LEU A 283 2.63 -5.59 33.05
N MET A 284 3.85 -5.68 33.53
CA MET A 284 4.49 -4.62 34.36
C MET A 284 4.63 -3.31 33.54
N ARG A 285 5.09 -3.37 32.30
CA ARG A 285 5.14 -2.18 31.42
C ARG A 285 3.77 -1.50 31.26
N ARG A 286 2.68 -2.25 31.42
CA ARG A 286 1.30 -1.75 31.38
C ARG A 286 0.74 -1.41 32.76
N LYS A 287 1.56 -1.43 33.80
CA LYS A 287 1.18 -1.14 35.21
C LYS A 287 0.07 -2.06 35.74
N ILE A 288 0.01 -3.31 35.26
CA ILE A 288 -0.96 -4.32 35.68
C ILE A 288 -0.37 -5.19 36.80
N LEU A 289 0.93 -5.45 36.76
CA LEU A 289 1.68 -6.19 37.78
C LEU A 289 2.83 -5.32 38.27
N GLY A 290 3.19 -5.49 39.56
CA GLY A 290 4.33 -4.79 40.20
C GLY A 290 5.65 -5.53 40.08
N ASP A 291 5.62 -6.87 40.00
CA ASP A 291 6.81 -7.72 40.00
C ASP A 291 6.94 -8.49 38.69
N PRO A 292 8.03 -8.29 37.92
CA PRO A 292 8.26 -8.99 36.66
C PRO A 292 8.97 -10.34 36.82
N THR A 293 9.29 -10.78 38.07
CA THR A 293 10.07 -11.97 38.36
C THR A 293 9.35 -13.25 37.88
N CYS A 294 10.08 -14.14 37.24
CA CYS A 294 9.55 -15.43 36.79
C CYS A 294 9.21 -16.33 37.96
N GLU A 295 7.96 -16.82 38.03
CA GLU A 295 7.52 -17.73 39.12
C GLU A 295 8.24 -19.08 39.12
N ARG A 296 8.74 -19.51 37.97
CA ARG A 296 9.42 -20.81 37.85
C ARG A 296 10.84 -20.79 38.32
N CYS A 297 11.65 -19.82 37.87
CA CYS A 297 13.06 -19.76 38.28
C CYS A 297 13.32 -18.80 39.43
N LYS A 298 12.39 -17.90 39.77
CA LYS A 298 12.47 -16.87 40.83
C LYS A 298 13.72 -15.98 40.79
N GLN A 299 14.48 -16.02 39.70
CA GLN A 299 15.77 -15.32 39.58
C GLN A 299 15.77 -14.31 38.42
N ALA A 300 15.08 -14.58 37.33
CA ALA A 300 15.10 -13.75 36.16
C ALA A 300 13.74 -13.08 35.90
N VAL A 301 13.77 -11.96 35.17
CA VAL A 301 12.56 -11.30 34.69
C VAL A 301 11.84 -12.22 33.69
N GLU A 302 10.53 -12.39 33.85
CA GLU A 302 9.72 -13.16 32.89
C GLU A 302 9.48 -12.36 31.62
N ASP A 303 10.36 -12.54 30.66
CA ASP A 303 10.26 -12.00 29.33
C ASP A 303 9.80 -13.09 28.33
N ARG A 304 9.78 -12.74 27.04
CA ARG A 304 9.40 -13.67 25.97
C ARG A 304 10.34 -14.89 25.84
N PHE A 305 11.59 -14.77 26.27
CA PHE A 305 12.58 -15.84 26.16
C PHE A 305 12.55 -16.73 27.38
N THR A 306 12.49 -16.17 28.57
CA THR A 306 12.43 -16.91 29.85
C THR A 306 11.12 -17.68 29.98
N HIS A 307 9.98 -17.12 29.56
CA HIS A 307 8.68 -17.78 29.66
C HIS A 307 8.62 -19.09 28.85
N TYR A 308 9.25 -19.15 27.69
CA TYR A 308 9.24 -20.30 26.78
C TYR A 308 10.56 -21.07 26.77
N GLY A 309 11.68 -20.50 27.12
CA GLY A 309 12.99 -21.12 27.19
C GLY A 309 13.18 -21.97 28.46
N CYS A 310 12.64 -21.57 29.61
CA CYS A 310 12.65 -22.35 30.83
C CYS A 310 11.85 -23.68 30.76
N ALA A 311 11.07 -23.89 29.72
CA ALA A 311 10.30 -25.13 29.55
C ALA A 311 11.12 -26.33 29.06
N ARG A 312 12.34 -26.15 28.59
CA ARG A 312 13.09 -27.22 27.90
C ARG A 312 14.51 -27.50 28.33
N ASN A 313 15.20 -26.70 29.10
CA ASN A 313 16.46 -27.13 29.74
C ASN A 313 17.12 -26.02 30.57
N TRP A 314 17.63 -26.40 31.66
CA TRP A 314 18.32 -25.75 32.73
C TRP A 314 19.58 -24.92 32.40
N MET A 315 19.89 -24.67 31.13
CA MET A 315 21.22 -24.19 30.72
C MET A 315 21.24 -22.78 30.10
N TRP A 316 20.11 -22.02 30.05
CA TRP A 316 20.07 -20.73 29.34
C TRP A 316 19.69 -19.49 30.16
N CYS A 317 19.77 -19.59 31.48
CA CYS A 317 19.44 -18.45 32.35
C CYS A 317 20.60 -17.44 32.55
N GLY A 318 21.67 -17.54 31.81
CA GLY A 318 22.89 -16.77 32.16
C GLY A 318 23.66 -16.07 31.02
N GLN A 319 23.36 -16.28 29.79
CA GLN A 319 24.14 -15.67 28.70
C GLN A 319 23.28 -15.33 27.49
N THR A 320 23.10 -14.06 27.17
CA THR A 320 23.30 -13.49 25.85
C THR A 320 22.83 -12.05 25.78
N LYS A 321 23.79 -11.17 25.77
CA LYS A 321 23.76 -9.90 25.09
C LYS A 321 24.54 -10.10 23.78
N GLU A 322 24.06 -10.84 22.83
CA GLU A 322 24.58 -10.75 21.46
C GLU A 322 23.59 -11.37 20.47
N CYS A 323 23.32 -10.63 19.43
CA CYS A 323 22.46 -10.97 18.33
C CYS A 323 23.22 -11.95 17.41
N GLY A 324 23.24 -13.24 17.78
CA GLY A 324 23.93 -14.30 17.04
C GLY A 324 22.97 -15.42 16.69
N ASP A 325 22.98 -15.80 15.47
CA ASP A 325 22.39 -16.95 14.77
C ASP A 325 21.55 -17.95 15.62
N PHE A 326 20.26 -17.77 15.55
CA PHE A 326 19.31 -18.77 16.05
C PHE A 326 19.19 -19.90 15.00
N SER A 327 20.00 -20.93 15.13
CA SER A 327 19.87 -22.15 14.33
C SER A 327 18.62 -22.90 14.75
N MET A 328 17.60 -22.92 13.87
CA MET A 328 16.31 -23.61 14.05
C MET A 328 16.39 -25.15 14.02
N LYS A 329 17.58 -25.76 14.07
CA LYS A 329 17.75 -27.22 13.90
C LYS A 329 17.43 -28.06 15.13
N SER A 330 17.12 -27.45 16.28
CA SER A 330 16.89 -28.20 17.53
C SER A 330 15.46 -28.09 18.10
N ALA A 331 14.50 -27.63 17.33
CA ALA A 331 13.11 -27.41 17.79
C ALA A 331 12.04 -28.11 16.93
N LEU A 332 12.41 -29.25 16.32
CA LEU A 332 11.46 -30.23 15.72
C LEU A 332 11.43 -31.49 16.53
#